data_12975e7c7d1d038f0c7cca488a1799bd
#
_entry.id   12975e7c7d1d038f0c7cca488a1799bd
#
_cell.length_a   1.000
_cell.length_b   1.000
_cell.length_c   1.000
_cell.angle_alpha   90.00
_cell.angle_beta   90.00
_cell.angle_gamma   90.00
#
_symmetry.space_group_name_H-M   'P 1'
#
loop_
_entity.id
_entity.type
_entity.pdbx_description
1 polymer ?
#
loop_
_entity_poly.entity_id
_entity_poly.type
_entity_poly.pdbx_seq_one_letter_code
_entity_poly.pdbx_strand_id
1 'polypeptide(L)'
;MNTPSLRLIVMGVAGCGKTTLAQALAERVGLEMVDGDDLHLPQSVEKMRAGIPLQDSDRWPWLDRIGAHLAQAHPQGRVVACSALKRVYRDRIRAQAGEVFFIFLNGDFELIAQRMRQREGHYMPLDLLESQFRTLERPQADECDVIELPITEAIDDLVRWAWKAAQTHHQQPTPSTPQTEP
;
A
#
# COMPACT_ATOMS: atom_id res chain seq x y z
N MET A 1 14.33 -13.16 -21.74
CA MET A 1 13.21 -13.53 -20.86
C MET A 1 12.83 -12.29 -20.07
N ASN A 2 11.65 -11.73 -20.31
CA ASN A 2 11.19 -10.55 -19.55
C ASN A 2 10.92 -10.99 -18.11
N THR A 3 11.78 -10.61 -17.19
CA THR A 3 11.44 -10.70 -15.76
C THR A 3 10.18 -9.86 -15.57
N PRO A 4 9.08 -10.42 -15.04
CA PRO A 4 7.89 -9.62 -14.81
C PRO A 4 8.22 -8.47 -13.86
N SER A 5 7.71 -7.28 -14.17
CA SER A 5 7.98 -6.08 -13.39
C SER A 5 7.36 -6.19 -11.99
N LEU A 6 8.11 -5.89 -10.94
CA LEU A 6 7.62 -5.91 -9.57
C LEU A 6 6.50 -4.88 -9.36
N ARG A 7 5.46 -5.28 -8.63
CA ARG A 7 4.32 -4.45 -8.27
C ARG A 7 4.17 -4.44 -6.76
N LEU A 8 4.46 -3.30 -6.16
CA LEU A 8 4.52 -3.15 -4.71
C LEU A 8 3.49 -2.15 -4.20
N ILE A 9 2.86 -2.46 -3.07
CA ILE A 9 2.05 -1.52 -2.29
C ILE A 9 2.68 -1.36 -0.91
N VAL A 10 2.99 -0.12 -0.53
CA VAL A 10 3.30 0.21 0.86
C VAL A 10 2.04 0.69 1.53
N MET A 11 1.53 -0.07 2.51
CA MET A 11 0.24 0.19 3.13
C MET A 11 0.30 0.41 4.65
N GLY A 12 -0.77 0.93 5.19
CA GLY A 12 -0.96 1.21 6.62
C GLY A 12 -1.74 2.51 6.86
N VAL A 13 -1.95 2.84 8.13
CA VAL A 13 -2.70 4.05 8.52
C VAL A 13 -1.95 5.34 8.16
N ALA A 14 -2.64 6.47 8.22
CA ALA A 14 -2.02 7.79 8.03
C ALA A 14 -0.88 8.00 9.04
N GLY A 15 0.20 8.66 8.62
CA GLY A 15 1.33 8.96 9.50
C GLY A 15 2.30 7.81 9.78
N CYS A 16 2.02 6.58 9.33
CA CYS A 16 2.92 5.44 9.58
C CYS A 16 4.21 5.42 8.73
N GLY A 17 4.33 6.29 7.71
CA GLY A 17 5.56 6.42 6.91
C GLY A 17 5.51 5.77 5.52
N LYS A 18 4.32 5.49 4.97
CA LYS A 18 4.13 4.84 3.65
C LYS A 18 4.92 5.51 2.53
N THR A 19 4.71 6.80 2.35
CA THR A 19 5.36 7.58 1.28
C THR A 19 6.87 7.60 1.44
N THR A 20 7.37 7.72 2.69
CA THR A 20 8.80 7.69 2.99
C THR A 20 9.43 6.35 2.60
N LEU A 21 8.80 5.22 2.98
CA LEU A 21 9.33 3.89 2.62
C LEU A 21 9.21 3.62 1.12
N ALA A 22 8.08 4.00 0.49
CA ALA A 22 7.89 3.81 -0.95
C ALA A 22 8.94 4.59 -1.76
N GLN A 23 9.24 5.83 -1.36
CA GLN A 23 10.26 6.66 -1.99
C GLN A 23 11.66 6.07 -1.80
N ALA A 24 12.02 5.66 -0.58
CA ALA A 24 13.32 5.05 -0.30
C ALA A 24 13.53 3.72 -1.08
N LEU A 25 12.48 2.91 -1.23
CA LEU A 25 12.51 1.71 -2.08
C LEU A 25 12.72 2.08 -3.55
N ALA A 26 11.98 3.07 -4.06
CA ALA A 26 12.08 3.52 -5.44
C ALA A 26 13.50 4.01 -5.78
N GLU A 27 14.08 4.84 -4.93
CA GLU A 27 15.44 5.36 -5.09
C GLU A 27 16.49 4.26 -5.06
N ARG A 28 16.34 3.28 -4.14
CA ARG A 28 17.34 2.21 -3.97
C ARG A 28 17.37 1.20 -5.10
N VAL A 29 16.22 0.88 -5.69
CA VAL A 29 16.10 -0.23 -6.66
C VAL A 29 15.56 0.18 -8.02
N GLY A 30 15.32 1.47 -8.24
CA GLY A 30 14.92 2.03 -9.53
C GLY A 30 13.45 1.80 -9.89
N LEU A 31 12.56 1.66 -8.89
CA LEU A 31 11.11 1.56 -9.14
C LEU A 31 10.51 2.93 -9.48
N GLU A 32 9.43 2.92 -10.27
CA GLU A 32 8.56 4.09 -10.38
C GLU A 32 7.67 4.18 -9.13
N MET A 33 7.73 5.33 -8.43
CA MET A 33 6.93 5.58 -7.22
C MET A 33 5.78 6.54 -7.53
N VAL A 34 4.59 6.18 -7.05
CA VAL A 34 3.39 7.04 -7.09
C VAL A 34 2.75 7.08 -5.71
N ASP A 35 2.32 8.26 -5.27
CA ASP A 35 1.42 8.37 -4.13
C ASP A 35 0.01 8.01 -4.57
N GLY A 36 -0.60 7.03 -3.90
CA GLY A 36 -1.96 6.57 -4.20
C GLY A 36 -3.00 7.68 -4.08
N ASP A 37 -2.75 8.69 -3.25
CA ASP A 37 -3.66 9.82 -3.10
C ASP A 37 -3.76 10.66 -4.39
N ASP A 38 -2.71 10.69 -5.22
CA ASP A 38 -2.73 11.38 -6.52
C ASP A 38 -3.64 10.69 -7.56
N LEU A 39 -4.03 9.45 -7.31
CA LEU A 39 -4.90 8.67 -8.19
C LEU A 39 -6.40 8.81 -7.87
N HIS A 40 -6.76 9.58 -6.83
CA HIS A 40 -8.16 9.85 -6.53
C HIS A 40 -8.88 10.59 -7.66
N LEU A 41 -10.18 10.29 -7.80
CA LEU A 41 -11.04 11.03 -8.72
C LEU A 41 -11.29 12.46 -8.20
N PRO A 42 -11.46 13.45 -9.09
CA PRO A 42 -11.70 14.83 -8.67
C PRO A 42 -12.85 14.99 -7.66
N GLN A 43 -13.95 14.26 -7.84
CA GLN A 43 -15.06 14.26 -6.91
C GLN A 43 -14.74 13.74 -5.53
N SER A 44 -13.85 12.73 -5.43
CA SER A 44 -13.36 12.23 -4.14
C SER A 44 -12.43 13.24 -3.46
N VAL A 45 -11.60 13.92 -4.24
CA VAL A 45 -10.73 15.00 -3.74
C VAL A 45 -11.58 16.16 -3.20
N GLU A 46 -12.67 16.54 -3.88
CA GLU A 46 -13.60 17.58 -3.41
C GLU A 46 -14.26 17.18 -2.10
N LYS A 47 -14.76 15.93 -1.97
CA LYS A 47 -15.31 15.43 -0.71
C LYS A 47 -14.29 15.50 0.43
N MET A 48 -13.06 15.03 0.20
CA MET A 48 -11.99 15.08 1.21
C MET A 48 -11.66 16.52 1.64
N ARG A 49 -11.60 17.46 0.68
CA ARG A 49 -11.36 18.89 0.98
C ARG A 49 -12.51 19.50 1.79
N ALA A 50 -13.75 19.05 1.56
CA ALA A 50 -14.91 19.46 2.31
C ALA A 50 -15.04 18.77 3.68
N GLY A 51 -14.11 17.90 4.06
CA GLY A 51 -14.17 17.12 5.30
C GLY A 51 -15.23 16.00 5.29
N ILE A 52 -15.73 15.64 4.09
CA ILE A 52 -16.74 14.58 3.93
C ILE A 52 -16.02 13.24 3.81
N PRO A 53 -16.27 12.28 4.70
CA PRO A 53 -15.67 10.96 4.64
C PRO A 53 -16.06 10.22 3.35
N LEU A 54 -15.08 9.62 2.69
CA LEU A 54 -15.32 8.74 1.55
C LEU A 54 -16.00 7.46 2.00
N GLN A 55 -17.00 7.04 1.24
CA GLN A 55 -17.61 5.71 1.36
C GLN A 55 -16.84 4.69 0.49
N ASP A 56 -17.12 3.40 0.67
CA ASP A 56 -16.49 2.34 -0.12
C ASP A 56 -16.77 2.52 -1.63
N SER A 57 -17.99 2.97 -1.98
CA SER A 57 -18.37 3.29 -3.37
C SER A 57 -17.51 4.39 -4.00
N ASP A 58 -17.03 5.35 -3.22
CA ASP A 58 -16.13 6.42 -3.69
C ASP A 58 -14.70 5.86 -3.92
N ARG A 59 -14.35 4.80 -3.21
CA ARG A 59 -13.01 4.19 -3.26
C ARG A 59 -12.82 3.19 -4.38
N TRP A 60 -13.88 2.51 -4.82
CA TRP A 60 -13.74 1.47 -5.87
C TRP A 60 -13.03 1.97 -7.13
N PRO A 61 -13.42 3.09 -7.74
CA PRO A 61 -12.72 3.58 -8.93
C PRO A 61 -11.27 3.99 -8.67
N TRP A 62 -10.98 4.47 -7.46
CA TRP A 62 -9.61 4.81 -7.04
C TRP A 62 -8.73 3.56 -6.90
N LEU A 63 -9.23 2.51 -6.25
CA LEU A 63 -8.51 1.23 -6.12
C LEU A 63 -8.29 0.56 -7.48
N ASP A 64 -9.26 0.66 -8.39
CA ASP A 64 -9.12 0.19 -9.77
C ASP A 64 -7.99 0.93 -10.50
N ARG A 65 -7.89 2.25 -10.32
CA ARG A 65 -6.80 3.05 -10.88
C ARG A 65 -5.43 2.67 -10.32
N ILE A 66 -5.34 2.41 -9.02
CA ILE A 66 -4.10 1.92 -8.40
C ILE A 66 -3.69 0.59 -9.02
N GLY A 67 -4.61 -0.36 -9.10
CA GLY A 67 -4.33 -1.67 -9.70
C GLY A 67 -3.95 -1.58 -11.17
N ALA A 68 -4.68 -0.77 -11.95
CA ALA A 68 -4.39 -0.54 -13.36
C ALA A 68 -3.04 0.16 -13.58
N HIS A 69 -2.65 1.09 -12.69
CA HIS A 69 -1.34 1.74 -12.74
C HIS A 69 -0.22 0.73 -12.48
N LEU A 70 -0.38 -0.13 -11.48
CA LEU A 70 0.58 -1.20 -11.19
C LEU A 70 0.69 -2.22 -12.32
N ALA A 71 -0.41 -2.50 -13.03
CA ALA A 71 -0.44 -3.46 -14.14
C ALA A 71 0.33 -3.00 -15.39
N GLN A 72 0.57 -1.69 -15.53
CA GLN A 72 1.33 -1.17 -16.67
C GLN A 72 2.78 -1.63 -16.62
N ALA A 73 3.35 -2.00 -17.76
CA ALA A 73 4.74 -2.44 -17.84
C ALA A 73 5.72 -1.32 -17.43
N HIS A 74 6.69 -1.68 -16.63
CA HIS A 74 7.81 -0.82 -16.26
C HIS A 74 9.08 -1.67 -16.11
N PRO A 75 10.26 -1.25 -16.57
CA PRO A 75 11.45 -2.10 -16.59
C PRO A 75 11.83 -2.70 -15.22
N GLN A 76 11.79 -1.90 -14.17
CA GLN A 76 12.12 -2.35 -12.80
C GLN A 76 10.88 -2.67 -11.95
N GLY A 77 9.71 -2.17 -12.34
CA GLY A 77 8.48 -2.28 -11.57
C GLY A 77 8.03 -0.96 -10.94
N ARG A 78 6.96 -1.06 -10.15
CA ARG A 78 6.30 0.09 -9.53
C ARG A 78 6.04 -0.12 -8.06
N VAL A 79 6.05 0.98 -7.31
CA VAL A 79 5.62 1.02 -5.91
C VAL A 79 4.61 2.14 -5.71
N VAL A 80 3.49 1.82 -5.06
CA VAL A 80 2.44 2.79 -4.73
C VAL A 80 2.28 2.86 -3.20
N ALA A 81 2.28 4.07 -2.65
CA ALA A 81 1.88 4.31 -1.27
C ALA A 81 0.35 4.41 -1.19
N CYS A 82 -0.31 3.48 -0.53
CA CYS A 82 -1.77 3.43 -0.43
C CYS A 82 -2.20 2.89 0.92
N SER A 83 -3.21 3.47 1.56
CA SER A 83 -3.67 2.99 2.87
C SER A 83 -4.13 1.53 2.87
N ALA A 84 -4.89 1.09 1.85
CA ALA A 84 -5.38 -0.29 1.62
C ALA A 84 -5.87 -1.01 2.90
N LEU A 85 -6.60 -0.27 3.77
CA LEU A 85 -6.89 -0.68 5.16
C LEU A 85 -7.78 -1.92 5.26
N LYS A 86 -8.74 -2.10 4.38
CA LYS A 86 -9.63 -3.27 4.39
C LYS A 86 -9.10 -4.37 3.46
N ARG A 87 -9.37 -5.63 3.83
CA ARG A 87 -9.05 -6.76 2.97
C ARG A 87 -9.67 -6.62 1.58
N VAL A 88 -10.94 -6.24 1.50
CA VAL A 88 -11.64 -6.05 0.22
C VAL A 88 -10.99 -4.97 -0.67
N TYR A 89 -10.30 -3.99 -0.09
CA TYR A 89 -9.52 -3.02 -0.87
C TYR A 89 -8.27 -3.67 -1.48
N ARG A 90 -7.56 -4.48 -0.69
CA ARG A 90 -6.39 -5.24 -1.17
C ARG A 90 -6.79 -6.23 -2.27
N ASP A 91 -7.90 -6.94 -2.07
CA ASP A 91 -8.44 -7.87 -3.07
C ASP A 91 -8.83 -7.16 -4.36
N ARG A 92 -9.39 -5.95 -4.27
CA ARG A 92 -9.70 -5.13 -5.44
C ARG A 92 -8.45 -4.73 -6.22
N ILE A 93 -7.38 -4.36 -5.53
CA ILE A 93 -6.08 -4.04 -6.16
C ILE A 93 -5.51 -5.30 -6.82
N ARG A 94 -5.52 -6.46 -6.14
CA ARG A 94 -5.08 -7.76 -6.70
C ARG A 94 -5.80 -8.11 -7.99
N ALA A 95 -7.12 -7.95 -8.00
CA ALA A 95 -7.95 -8.25 -9.17
C ALA A 95 -7.55 -7.44 -10.42
N GLN A 96 -7.09 -6.21 -10.24
CA GLN A 96 -6.69 -5.33 -11.33
C GLN A 96 -5.19 -5.42 -11.65
N ALA A 97 -4.35 -5.52 -10.64
CA ALA A 97 -2.91 -5.55 -10.80
C ALA A 97 -2.36 -6.93 -11.19
N GLY A 98 -3.08 -8.01 -10.87
CA GLY A 98 -2.53 -9.36 -10.89
C GLY A 98 -1.61 -9.61 -9.70
N GLU A 99 -0.43 -10.20 -9.93
CA GLU A 99 0.55 -10.44 -8.88
C GLU A 99 1.05 -9.09 -8.32
N VAL A 100 0.79 -8.87 -7.03
CA VAL A 100 1.18 -7.66 -6.29
C VAL A 100 1.63 -8.05 -4.88
N PHE A 101 2.66 -7.40 -4.36
CA PHE A 101 3.17 -7.65 -3.03
C PHE A 101 2.93 -6.44 -2.13
N PHE A 102 2.38 -6.69 -0.95
CA PHE A 102 2.03 -5.65 0.02
C PHE A 102 3.06 -5.59 1.15
N ILE A 103 3.43 -4.37 1.52
CA ILE A 103 4.33 -4.07 2.65
C ILE A 103 3.48 -3.31 3.67
N PHE A 104 3.05 -3.99 4.71
CA PHE A 104 2.25 -3.41 5.78
C PHE A 104 3.12 -2.79 6.86
N LEU A 105 3.06 -1.47 6.98
CA LEU A 105 3.73 -0.72 8.05
C LEU A 105 2.86 -0.75 9.31
N ASN A 106 3.27 -1.56 10.27
CA ASN A 106 2.59 -1.72 11.55
C ASN A 106 3.20 -0.85 12.63
N GLY A 107 2.37 -0.09 13.33
CA GLY A 107 2.76 0.74 14.47
C GLY A 107 1.59 0.99 15.40
N ASP A 108 1.90 1.25 16.66
CA ASP A 108 0.89 1.56 17.66
C ASP A 108 0.33 2.97 17.45
N PHE A 109 -0.93 3.15 17.85
CA PHE A 109 -1.63 4.44 17.77
C PHE A 109 -0.83 5.56 18.41
N GLU A 110 -0.33 5.35 19.63
CA GLU A 110 0.39 6.36 20.41
C GLU A 110 1.65 6.83 19.70
N LEU A 111 2.44 5.90 19.15
CA LEU A 111 3.66 6.20 18.41
C LEU A 111 3.35 7.01 17.16
N ILE A 112 2.33 6.62 16.39
CA ILE A 112 1.94 7.31 15.16
C ILE A 112 1.37 8.70 15.49
N ALA A 113 0.52 8.81 16.50
CA ALA A 113 -0.03 10.08 16.97
C ALA A 113 1.08 11.05 17.42
N GLN A 114 2.09 10.53 18.13
CA GLN A 114 3.26 11.32 18.53
C GLN A 114 4.04 11.83 17.31
N ARG A 115 4.32 10.96 16.32
CA ARG A 115 5.01 11.34 15.09
C ARG A 115 4.23 12.39 14.29
N MET A 116 2.90 12.25 14.24
CA MET A 116 2.05 13.23 13.56
C MET A 116 2.08 14.61 14.23
N ARG A 117 2.06 14.66 15.58
CA ARG A 117 2.16 15.93 16.34
C ARG A 117 3.51 16.65 16.13
N GLN A 118 4.59 15.90 15.89
CA GLN A 118 5.93 16.45 15.67
C GLN A 118 6.17 16.96 14.24
N ARG A 119 5.29 16.65 13.28
CA ARG A 119 5.40 17.16 11.91
C ARG A 119 4.93 18.60 11.84
N GLU A 120 5.86 19.52 11.62
CA GLU A 120 5.55 20.91 11.32
C GLU A 120 4.78 21.02 9.99
N GLY A 121 3.67 21.78 9.99
CA GLY A 121 2.93 22.14 8.78
C GLY A 121 1.85 21.17 8.30
N HIS A 122 1.64 20.02 8.91
CA HIS A 122 0.55 19.09 8.57
C HIS A 122 -0.26 18.75 9.83
N TYR A 123 -1.26 19.56 10.11
CA TYR A 123 -2.26 19.23 11.12
C TYR A 123 -3.25 18.20 10.54
N MET A 124 -3.04 16.94 10.88
CA MET A 124 -4.06 15.91 10.63
C MET A 124 -4.82 15.68 11.95
N PRO A 125 -6.15 15.78 11.95
CA PRO A 125 -6.95 15.52 13.14
C PRO A 125 -6.71 14.09 13.66
N LEU A 126 -6.52 13.93 14.96
CA LEU A 126 -6.37 12.60 15.59
C LEU A 126 -7.60 11.72 15.37
N ASP A 127 -8.78 12.31 15.26
CA ASP A 127 -10.04 11.60 14.94
C ASP A 127 -9.94 10.82 13.61
N LEU A 128 -9.21 11.35 12.63
CA LEU A 128 -8.98 10.64 11.38
C LEU A 128 -8.08 9.41 11.59
N LEU A 129 -7.03 9.54 12.40
CA LEU A 129 -6.17 8.42 12.75
C LEU A 129 -6.95 7.33 13.49
N GLU A 130 -7.77 7.70 14.49
CA GLU A 130 -8.66 6.76 15.20
C GLU A 130 -9.61 6.05 14.24
N SER A 131 -10.21 6.79 13.31
CA SER A 131 -11.10 6.22 12.30
C SER A 131 -10.38 5.21 11.41
N GLN A 132 -9.12 5.47 11.05
CA GLN A 132 -8.32 4.55 10.25
C GLN A 132 -7.94 3.29 11.03
N PHE A 133 -7.59 3.40 12.31
CA PHE A 133 -7.35 2.23 13.16
C PHE A 133 -8.60 1.36 13.34
N ARG A 134 -9.79 1.98 13.47
CA ARG A 134 -11.06 1.24 13.50
C ARG A 134 -11.39 0.54 12.17
N THR A 135 -10.94 1.11 11.06
CA THR A 135 -11.18 0.58 9.72
C THR A 135 -10.14 -0.48 9.33
N LEU A 136 -8.98 -0.47 9.97
CA LEU A 136 -7.86 -1.35 9.62
C LEU A 136 -8.21 -2.82 9.88
N GLU A 137 -8.31 -3.57 8.81
CA GLU A 137 -8.32 -5.04 8.82
C GLU A 137 -6.89 -5.52 8.61
N ARG A 138 -6.24 -5.95 9.71
CA ARG A 138 -4.87 -6.46 9.63
C ARG A 138 -4.79 -7.64 8.66
N PRO A 139 -3.72 -7.72 7.84
CA PRO A 139 -3.49 -8.88 6.99
C PRO A 139 -3.56 -10.19 7.80
N GLN A 140 -4.19 -11.20 7.21
CA GLN A 140 -4.35 -12.51 7.82
C GLN A 140 -3.32 -13.48 7.24
N ALA A 141 -3.15 -14.64 7.89
CA ALA A 141 -2.16 -15.65 7.51
C ALA A 141 -2.36 -16.22 6.09
N ASP A 142 -3.53 -16.11 5.53
CA ASP A 142 -3.85 -16.52 4.17
C ASP A 142 -3.52 -15.46 3.10
N GLU A 143 -3.15 -14.25 3.49
CA GLU A 143 -2.61 -13.23 2.60
C GLU A 143 -1.08 -13.42 2.46
N CYS A 144 -0.67 -14.44 1.71
CA CYS A 144 0.74 -14.84 1.56
C CYS A 144 1.60 -13.81 0.81
N ASP A 145 0.98 -12.83 0.18
CA ASP A 145 1.58 -11.74 -0.56
C ASP A 145 1.79 -10.47 0.30
N VAL A 146 1.76 -10.59 1.61
CA VAL A 146 1.95 -9.47 2.54
C VAL A 146 3.13 -9.73 3.49
N ILE A 147 3.98 -8.73 3.67
CA ILE A 147 4.93 -8.66 4.80
C ILE A 147 4.50 -7.56 5.76
N GLU A 148 4.54 -7.86 7.08
CA GLU A 148 4.34 -6.87 8.13
C GLU A 148 5.69 -6.39 8.64
N LEU A 149 5.90 -5.06 8.68
CA LEU A 149 7.13 -4.43 9.15
C LEU A 149 6.82 -3.42 10.27
N PRO A 150 7.54 -3.48 11.41
CA PRO A 150 7.34 -2.55 12.51
C PRO A 150 7.94 -1.17 12.18
N ILE A 151 7.16 -0.11 12.37
CA ILE A 151 7.62 1.26 12.09
C ILE A 151 8.67 1.78 13.07
N THR A 152 9.01 1.03 14.11
CA THR A 152 10.06 1.36 15.09
C THR A 152 11.47 1.27 14.52
N GLU A 153 11.63 0.50 13.46
CA GLU A 153 12.91 0.23 12.84
C GLU A 153 13.42 1.37 11.96
N ALA A 154 14.71 1.38 11.71
CA ALA A 154 15.35 2.34 10.82
C ALA A 154 14.86 2.14 9.37
N ILE A 155 14.75 3.22 8.63
CA ILE A 155 14.25 3.19 7.24
C ILE A 155 15.09 2.25 6.35
N ASP A 156 16.40 2.22 6.53
CA ASP A 156 17.30 1.35 5.76
C ASP A 156 17.04 -0.13 5.99
N ASP A 157 16.67 -0.52 7.23
CA ASP A 157 16.31 -1.88 7.57
C ASP A 157 14.96 -2.25 6.97
N LEU A 158 13.98 -1.34 7.05
CA LEU A 158 12.66 -1.53 6.44
C LEU A 158 12.79 -1.71 4.92
N VAL A 159 13.59 -0.88 4.24
CA VAL A 159 13.87 -1.01 2.80
C VAL A 159 14.50 -2.37 2.47
N ARG A 160 15.51 -2.78 3.25
CA ARG A 160 16.21 -4.04 3.04
C ARG A 160 15.28 -5.25 3.19
N TRP A 161 14.45 -5.25 4.25
CA TRP A 161 13.53 -6.36 4.52
C TRP A 161 12.38 -6.40 3.52
N ALA A 162 11.78 -5.26 3.21
CA ALA A 162 10.73 -5.16 2.20
C ALA A 162 11.20 -5.66 0.84
N TRP A 163 12.38 -5.23 0.41
CA TRP A 163 12.96 -5.63 -0.87
C TRP A 163 13.25 -7.12 -0.92
N LYS A 164 13.90 -7.67 0.12
CA LYS A 164 14.19 -9.09 0.20
C LYS A 164 12.93 -9.94 0.15
N ALA A 165 11.90 -9.55 0.90
CA ALA A 165 10.64 -10.28 0.92
C ALA A 165 9.93 -10.23 -0.44
N ALA A 166 9.88 -9.07 -1.09
CA ALA A 166 9.28 -8.90 -2.41
C ALA A 166 9.99 -9.76 -3.47
N GLN A 167 11.32 -9.80 -3.46
CA GLN A 167 12.11 -10.66 -4.36
C GLN A 167 11.83 -12.15 -4.12
N THR A 168 11.76 -12.57 -2.85
CA THR A 168 11.47 -13.96 -2.49
C THR A 168 10.08 -14.37 -2.97
N HIS A 169 9.08 -13.51 -2.74
CA HIS A 169 7.71 -13.76 -3.20
C HIS A 169 7.62 -13.90 -4.72
N HIS A 170 8.26 -12.98 -5.43
CA HIS A 170 8.27 -12.96 -6.89
C HIS A 170 8.97 -14.16 -7.54
N GLN A 171 9.90 -14.81 -6.84
CA GLN A 171 10.61 -16.00 -7.30
C GLN A 171 9.86 -17.31 -7.02
N GLN A 172 8.84 -17.29 -6.17
CA GLN A 172 8.00 -18.46 -5.89
C GLN A 172 7.03 -18.69 -7.05
N PRO A 173 6.94 -19.91 -7.60
CA PRO A 173 5.94 -20.20 -8.61
C PRO A 173 4.56 -20.01 -8.00
N THR A 174 3.72 -19.20 -8.64
CA THR A 174 2.30 -19.06 -8.29
C THR A 174 1.69 -20.45 -8.24
N PRO A 175 1.01 -20.85 -7.15
CA PRO A 175 0.30 -22.13 -7.13
C PRO A 175 -0.71 -22.14 -8.26
N SER A 176 -0.53 -23.08 -9.19
CA SER A 176 -1.43 -23.28 -10.33
C SER A 176 -2.84 -23.49 -9.78
N THR A 177 -3.77 -22.61 -10.13
CA THR A 177 -5.21 -22.84 -9.90
C THR A 177 -5.55 -24.22 -10.43
N PRO A 178 -6.16 -25.12 -9.63
CA PRO A 178 -6.59 -26.40 -10.14
C PRO A 178 -7.58 -26.14 -11.28
N GLN A 179 -7.21 -26.61 -12.49
CA GLN A 179 -8.14 -26.66 -13.61
C GLN A 179 -9.24 -27.64 -13.19
N THR A 180 -10.42 -27.12 -12.92
CA THR A 180 -11.64 -27.90 -12.90
C THR A 180 -11.84 -28.39 -14.34
N GLU A 181 -11.46 -29.63 -14.60
CA GLU A 181 -11.89 -30.31 -15.83
C GLU A 181 -13.43 -30.46 -15.86
N PRO A 182 -14.04 -30.36 -17.04
CA PRO A 182 -15.49 -30.40 -17.23
C PRO A 182 -16.10 -31.77 -16.94
#